data_8cf640a6f4a78cd9843004d7bb90cb79
#
_entry.id   8cf640a6f4a78cd9843004d7bb90cb79
#
_cell.length_a   1.000
_cell.length_b   1.000
_cell.length_c   1.000
_cell.angle_alpha   90.00
_cell.angle_beta   90.00
_cell.angle_gamma   90.00
#
_symmetry.space_group_name_H-M   'P 1'
#
loop_
_entity.id
_entity.type
_entity.pdbx_description
1 polymer ?
#
loop_
_entity_poly.entity_id
_entity_poly.type
_entity_poly.pdbx_seq_one_letter_code
_entity_poly.pdbx_strand_id
1 'polypeptide(L)'
;MRGAARAARGRAGQLWPRPPAPGPGPPPPPPPLLLLLLAALLGGAGAQYSSDLCSWKGSGLTHEAHRKEVEQVYLRCSAGSVEWMYPTGALIVNVRPNTFPPSRHLTLCIKPLRDSSGANIYLERTGELKLLVRDGDRGPGQVRCFGFEHGGLFVEAAPQQDISRRTTGFQYELTSRHAGSDLHALSAPCCPCSDAEVLLAVCTSDFVVRGSIQNVTHALEQQESTIHLHVSRLYRQKSRVFRPAPEGGGWRGRVATLLECGVRPGRGEFLFTGHMHFGEARLGCAPRFKDFQRMYRDAEERGLNPCEMGTE
;
A
#
# COMPACT_ATOMS: atom_id res chain seq x y z
N MET A 1 88.38 -22.52 -29.32
CA MET A 1 88.85 -23.91 -29.10
C MET A 1 87.65 -24.80 -29.35
N ARG A 2 87.75 -25.58 -30.40
CA ARG A 2 87.36 -26.99 -30.61
C ARG A 2 85.91 -27.30 -30.14
N GLY A 3 84.96 -27.82 -30.93
CA GLY A 3 85.09 -28.62 -32.14
C GLY A 3 84.13 -29.76 -32.07
N ALA A 4 83.62 -30.17 -33.21
CA ALA A 4 83.02 -31.44 -33.59
C ALA A 4 81.53 -31.60 -33.39
N ALA A 5 80.68 -31.57 -34.40
CA ALA A 5 80.46 -32.44 -35.53
C ALA A 5 80.12 -33.90 -35.19
N ARG A 6 78.96 -34.31 -35.65
CA ARG A 6 78.52 -35.61 -36.20
C ARG A 6 77.08 -35.97 -35.72
N ALA A 7 76.18 -36.54 -36.44
CA ALA A 7 76.11 -37.09 -37.82
C ALA A 7 74.65 -37.56 -37.94
N ALA A 8 74.14 -37.48 -39.14
CA ALA A 8 72.83 -37.95 -39.56
C ALA A 8 72.66 -39.47 -39.41
N ARG A 9 71.47 -39.93 -39.10
CA ARG A 9 70.94 -41.23 -39.58
C ARG A 9 69.48 -41.08 -39.88
N GLY A 10 69.14 -41.24 -41.13
CA GLY A 10 67.77 -41.34 -41.58
C GLY A 10 67.12 -42.63 -41.13
N ARG A 11 65.83 -42.60 -40.92
CA ARG A 11 64.98 -43.78 -40.90
C ARG A 11 63.81 -43.55 -41.83
N ALA A 12 63.62 -44.56 -42.63
CA ALA A 12 62.67 -44.73 -43.72
C ALA A 12 61.21 -44.54 -43.24
N GLY A 13 60.45 -43.90 -44.12
CA GLY A 13 59.05 -43.71 -43.95
C GLY A 13 58.21 -44.96 -44.03
N GLN A 14 57.38 -45.18 -43.14
CA GLN A 14 56.19 -46.06 -43.28
C GLN A 14 54.98 -45.18 -43.64
N LEU A 15 54.55 -45.33 -44.91
CA LEU A 15 53.30 -44.80 -45.40
C LEU A 15 52.11 -45.63 -44.75
N TRP A 16 51.42 -45.00 -43.90
CA TRP A 16 50.10 -45.54 -43.46
C TRP A 16 49.00 -45.06 -44.42
N PRO A 17 48.07 -45.94 -44.84
CA PRO A 17 46.97 -45.58 -45.70
C PRO A 17 46.04 -44.61 -44.96
N ARG A 18 45.63 -43.55 -45.66
CA ARG A 18 44.61 -42.60 -45.15
C ARG A 18 43.28 -43.33 -44.99
N PRO A 19 42.54 -43.08 -43.84
CA PRO A 19 41.19 -43.59 -43.69
C PRO A 19 40.26 -42.90 -44.72
N PRO A 20 39.20 -43.55 -45.18
CA PRO A 20 38.22 -42.98 -46.10
C PRO A 20 37.50 -41.81 -45.49
N ALA A 21 37.16 -40.82 -46.30
CA ALA A 21 36.40 -39.65 -45.91
C ALA A 21 35.02 -40.04 -45.36
N PRO A 22 34.53 -39.42 -44.28
CA PRO A 22 33.20 -39.68 -43.78
C PRO A 22 32.13 -39.27 -44.79
N GLY A 23 31.17 -40.16 -45.05
CA GLY A 23 30.02 -39.89 -45.90
C GLY A 23 29.12 -38.75 -45.36
N PRO A 24 28.29 -38.17 -46.22
CA PRO A 24 27.37 -37.12 -45.76
C PRO A 24 26.46 -37.65 -44.65
N GLY A 25 26.56 -36.97 -43.49
CA GLY A 25 25.70 -37.25 -42.34
C GLY A 25 24.22 -36.92 -42.63
N PRO A 26 23.31 -37.49 -41.84
CA PRO A 26 21.87 -37.24 -42.02
C PRO A 26 21.57 -35.73 -41.86
N PRO A 27 20.54 -35.21 -42.57
CA PRO A 27 20.19 -33.80 -42.51
C PRO A 27 19.84 -33.41 -41.07
N PRO A 28 20.17 -32.19 -40.63
CA PRO A 28 19.79 -31.70 -39.29
C PRO A 28 18.29 -31.66 -39.12
N PRO A 29 17.77 -31.95 -37.90
CA PRO A 29 16.34 -31.84 -37.62
C PRO A 29 15.87 -30.40 -37.85
N PRO A 30 14.60 -30.20 -38.26
CA PRO A 30 14.07 -28.87 -38.51
C PRO A 30 14.13 -28.04 -37.21
N PRO A 31 14.34 -26.70 -37.32
CA PRO A 31 14.49 -25.85 -36.17
C PRO A 31 13.21 -25.89 -35.30
N PRO A 32 13.31 -25.81 -33.98
CA PRO A 32 12.18 -25.95 -33.06
C PRO A 32 11.21 -24.76 -33.06
N LEU A 33 11.19 -23.96 -34.11
CA LEU A 33 10.28 -22.82 -34.25
C LEU A 33 8.82 -23.23 -34.27
N LEU A 34 8.49 -24.40 -34.80
CA LEU A 34 7.11 -24.89 -34.87
C LEU A 34 6.58 -25.32 -33.47
N LEU A 35 7.44 -25.87 -32.63
CA LEU A 35 7.11 -26.25 -31.23
C LEU A 35 6.95 -25.02 -30.33
N LEU A 36 7.70 -23.94 -30.58
CA LEU A 36 7.57 -22.69 -29.83
C LEU A 36 6.25 -21.94 -30.18
N LEU A 37 5.79 -22.02 -31.43
CA LEU A 37 4.51 -21.45 -31.85
C LEU A 37 3.30 -22.20 -31.27
N LEU A 38 3.38 -23.54 -31.10
CA LEU A 38 2.32 -24.30 -30.43
C LEU A 38 2.29 -24.06 -28.91
N ALA A 39 3.45 -23.87 -28.27
CA ALA A 39 3.53 -23.54 -26.84
C ALA A 39 2.99 -22.13 -26.54
N ALA A 40 3.08 -21.19 -27.48
CA ALA A 40 2.53 -19.84 -27.34
C ALA A 40 1.00 -19.78 -27.44
N LEU A 41 0.36 -20.80 -28.04
CA LEU A 41 -1.10 -20.91 -28.15
C LEU A 41 -1.77 -21.59 -26.96
N LEU A 42 -1.00 -22.24 -26.09
CA LEU A 42 -1.47 -22.86 -24.83
C LEU A 42 -1.28 -21.96 -23.60
N GLY A 43 -0.82 -20.72 -23.79
CA GLY A 43 -0.86 -19.69 -22.78
C GLY A 43 -2.31 -19.36 -22.46
N GLY A 44 -2.92 -20.18 -21.61
CA GLY A 44 -4.25 -19.91 -21.05
C GLY A 44 -4.20 -18.49 -20.47
N ALA A 45 -5.20 -17.67 -20.81
CA ALA A 45 -5.48 -16.41 -20.19
C ALA A 45 -5.82 -16.69 -18.71
N GLY A 46 -4.81 -17.00 -17.90
CA GLY A 46 -4.91 -16.95 -16.46
C GLY A 46 -5.27 -15.51 -16.13
N ALA A 47 -6.40 -15.30 -15.45
CA ALA A 47 -6.75 -14.02 -14.89
C ALA A 47 -5.50 -13.50 -14.17
N GLN A 48 -4.96 -12.37 -14.60
CA GLN A 48 -3.79 -11.76 -13.96
C GLN A 48 -4.24 -11.24 -12.60
N TYR A 49 -4.09 -12.06 -11.57
CA TYR A 49 -4.20 -11.65 -10.20
C TYR A 49 -2.93 -10.87 -9.85
N SER A 50 -3.05 -9.55 -9.80
CA SER A 50 -2.02 -8.71 -9.20
C SER A 50 -2.26 -8.71 -7.69
N SER A 51 -1.70 -9.66 -6.98
CA SER A 51 -1.64 -9.64 -5.52
C SER A 51 -0.23 -9.26 -5.09
N ASP A 52 0.00 -7.97 -4.87
CA ASP A 52 0.96 -7.66 -3.85
C ASP A 52 0.32 -8.06 -2.51
N LEU A 53 1.13 -8.40 -1.50
CA LEU A 53 0.62 -8.88 -0.20
C LEU A 53 -0.26 -7.84 0.54
N CYS A 54 -0.38 -6.63 0.01
CA CYS A 54 -1.11 -5.50 0.59
C CYS A 54 -2.43 -5.23 -0.11
N SER A 55 -2.53 -5.53 -1.41
CA SER A 55 -3.71 -5.22 -2.21
C SER A 55 -4.05 -6.42 -3.09
N TRP A 56 -5.32 -6.58 -3.39
CA TRP A 56 -5.81 -7.61 -4.27
C TRP A 56 -6.71 -6.99 -5.34
N LYS A 57 -6.52 -7.46 -6.57
CA LYS A 57 -7.35 -7.10 -7.71
C LYS A 57 -7.67 -8.34 -8.52
N GLY A 58 -8.95 -8.63 -8.68
CA GLY A 58 -9.43 -9.81 -9.38
C GLY A 58 -10.72 -9.59 -10.14
N SER A 59 -11.17 -10.63 -10.85
CA SER A 59 -12.40 -10.61 -11.63
C SER A 59 -13.25 -11.83 -11.31
N GLY A 60 -14.55 -11.61 -11.13
CA GLY A 60 -15.52 -12.68 -10.94
C GLY A 60 -15.98 -13.35 -12.24
N LEU A 61 -15.46 -12.90 -13.41
CA LEU A 61 -15.74 -13.57 -14.66
C LEU A 61 -14.97 -14.89 -14.71
N THR A 62 -15.69 -16.00 -14.59
CA THR A 62 -15.18 -17.36 -14.82
C THR A 62 -15.62 -17.82 -16.21
N HIS A 63 -14.86 -18.71 -16.85
CA HIS A 63 -15.24 -19.32 -18.14
C HIS A 63 -16.47 -20.23 -18.03
N GLU A 64 -16.86 -20.60 -16.82
CA GLU A 64 -18.06 -21.39 -16.55
C GLU A 64 -19.14 -20.50 -15.92
N ALA A 65 -20.08 -20.06 -16.73
CA ALA A 65 -21.14 -19.07 -16.40
C ALA A 65 -22.09 -19.45 -15.24
N HIS A 66 -21.98 -20.65 -14.66
CA HIS A 66 -22.92 -21.18 -13.67
C HIS A 66 -22.31 -21.53 -12.31
N ARG A 67 -21.00 -21.40 -12.13
CA ARG A 67 -20.34 -21.77 -10.88
C ARG A 67 -20.13 -20.54 -10.02
N LYS A 68 -20.95 -20.39 -9.00
CA LYS A 68 -20.72 -19.40 -7.93
C LYS A 68 -19.58 -19.93 -7.06
N GLU A 69 -18.37 -19.45 -7.29
CA GLU A 69 -17.20 -19.82 -6.50
C GLU A 69 -17.03 -18.86 -5.34
N VAL A 70 -16.53 -19.40 -4.23
CA VAL A 70 -16.05 -18.62 -3.09
C VAL A 70 -14.53 -18.59 -3.17
N GLU A 71 -13.96 -17.42 -3.44
CA GLU A 71 -12.52 -17.23 -3.52
C GLU A 71 -11.96 -16.73 -2.19
N GLN A 72 -10.78 -17.22 -1.80
CA GLN A 72 -10.10 -16.74 -0.59
C GLN A 72 -8.98 -15.79 -0.95
N VAL A 73 -9.02 -14.61 -0.36
CA VAL A 73 -8.01 -13.55 -0.50
C VAL A 73 -7.27 -13.41 0.81
N TYR A 74 -5.94 -13.39 0.77
CA TYR A 74 -5.08 -13.26 1.94
C TYR A 74 -4.23 -11.99 1.83
N LEU A 75 -4.45 -11.05 2.75
CA LEU A 75 -3.73 -9.78 2.83
C LEU A 75 -2.83 -9.76 4.06
N ARG A 76 -1.57 -9.39 3.87
CA ARG A 76 -0.50 -9.46 4.89
C ARG A 76 -0.04 -8.12 5.42
N CYS A 77 -0.62 -7.03 4.94
CA CYS A 77 -0.27 -5.67 5.33
C CYS A 77 -1.32 -5.07 6.25
N SER A 78 -0.92 -4.08 7.02
CA SER A 78 -1.81 -3.30 7.87
C SER A 78 -2.73 -2.33 7.10
N ALA A 79 -2.44 -2.07 5.83
CA ALA A 79 -3.27 -1.22 4.97
C ALA A 79 -3.13 -1.65 3.51
N GLY A 80 -4.19 -1.47 2.73
CA GLY A 80 -4.20 -1.80 1.31
C GLY A 80 -5.58 -1.61 0.68
N SER A 81 -5.82 -2.30 -0.44
CA SER A 81 -7.09 -2.22 -1.16
C SER A 81 -7.53 -3.57 -1.74
N VAL A 82 -8.82 -3.71 -1.94
CA VAL A 82 -9.46 -4.81 -2.65
C VAL A 82 -10.27 -4.22 -3.79
N GLU A 83 -10.06 -4.71 -5.02
CA GLU A 83 -10.83 -4.36 -6.20
C GLU A 83 -11.31 -5.63 -6.90
N TRP A 84 -12.62 -5.83 -6.92
CA TRP A 84 -13.25 -6.99 -7.52
C TRP A 84 -14.13 -6.57 -8.69
N MET A 85 -13.63 -6.82 -9.90
CA MET A 85 -14.33 -6.53 -11.13
C MET A 85 -15.35 -7.64 -11.44
N TYR A 86 -16.51 -7.26 -11.95
CA TYR A 86 -17.60 -8.19 -12.29
C TYR A 86 -17.90 -9.19 -11.17
N PRO A 87 -18.31 -8.72 -9.98
CA PRO A 87 -18.52 -9.61 -8.84
C PRO A 87 -19.51 -10.74 -9.16
N THR A 88 -19.09 -11.99 -8.90
CA THR A 88 -19.94 -13.19 -8.98
C THR A 88 -19.53 -14.15 -7.86
N GLY A 89 -20.49 -14.80 -7.20
CA GLY A 89 -20.20 -15.65 -6.05
C GLY A 89 -19.84 -14.84 -4.81
N ALA A 90 -18.73 -15.16 -4.15
CA ALA A 90 -18.27 -14.46 -2.95
C ALA A 90 -16.75 -14.46 -2.79
N LEU A 91 -16.23 -13.49 -2.05
CA LEU A 91 -14.85 -13.46 -1.58
C LEU A 91 -14.80 -13.58 -0.06
N ILE A 92 -13.84 -14.36 0.46
CA ILE A 92 -13.45 -14.33 1.87
C ILE A 92 -12.11 -13.59 1.95
N VAL A 93 -12.12 -12.37 2.49
CA VAL A 93 -10.91 -11.55 2.62
C VAL A 93 -10.34 -11.68 4.02
N ASN A 94 -9.23 -12.39 4.12
CA ASN A 94 -8.49 -12.62 5.35
C ASN A 94 -7.37 -11.60 5.50
N VAL A 95 -7.49 -10.68 6.46
CA VAL A 95 -6.46 -9.68 6.75
C VAL A 95 -5.63 -10.15 7.94
N ARG A 96 -4.38 -10.56 7.69
CA ARG A 96 -3.48 -11.11 8.73
C ARG A 96 -2.08 -10.51 8.59
N PRO A 97 -1.87 -9.27 9.04
CA PRO A 97 -0.57 -8.64 8.94
C PRO A 97 0.46 -9.31 9.86
N ASN A 98 1.68 -9.46 9.35
CA ASN A 98 2.78 -10.07 10.09
C ASN A 98 3.33 -9.17 11.21
N THR A 99 2.94 -7.90 11.25
CA THR A 99 3.49 -6.86 12.13
C THR A 99 2.77 -6.71 13.47
N PHE A 100 1.62 -7.34 13.64
CA PHE A 100 0.85 -7.24 14.89
C PHE A 100 0.98 -8.54 15.71
N PRO A 101 1.33 -8.45 16.99
CA PRO A 101 1.29 -9.61 17.88
C PRO A 101 -0.16 -10.09 18.05
N PRO A 102 -0.39 -11.40 18.16
CA PRO A 102 -1.73 -12.01 18.18
C PRO A 102 -2.59 -11.63 19.41
N SER A 103 -2.02 -10.96 20.40
CA SER A 103 -2.68 -10.60 21.66
C SER A 103 -3.27 -9.18 21.70
N ARG A 104 -3.20 -8.40 20.61
CA ARG A 104 -3.74 -7.04 20.59
C ARG A 104 -5.14 -7.02 19.99
N HIS A 105 -6.03 -6.26 20.64
CA HIS A 105 -7.32 -5.88 20.06
C HIS A 105 -7.06 -5.03 18.82
N LEU A 106 -7.35 -5.59 17.65
CA LEU A 106 -7.23 -4.90 16.39
C LEU A 106 -8.57 -4.29 15.99
N THR A 107 -8.50 -3.13 15.39
CA THR A 107 -9.63 -2.51 14.72
C THR A 107 -9.38 -2.52 13.23
N LEU A 108 -10.29 -3.10 12.46
CA LEU A 108 -10.28 -3.03 11.01
C LEU A 108 -11.21 -1.90 10.56
N CYS A 109 -10.68 -0.98 9.81
CA CYS A 109 -11.43 0.09 9.16
C CYS A 109 -11.49 -0.18 7.66
N ILE A 110 -12.65 0.01 7.04
CA ILE A 110 -12.85 -0.07 5.59
C ILE A 110 -13.42 1.24 5.07
N LYS A 111 -12.94 1.66 3.91
CA LYS A 111 -13.41 2.83 3.15
C LYS A 111 -13.80 2.37 1.75
N PRO A 112 -15.10 2.23 1.44
CA PRO A 112 -15.53 1.91 0.08
C PRO A 112 -15.02 2.95 -0.93
N LEU A 113 -14.67 2.49 -2.13
CA LEU A 113 -14.33 3.39 -3.23
C LEU A 113 -15.60 4.10 -3.71
N ARG A 114 -15.44 5.31 -4.26
CA ARG A 114 -16.57 6.17 -4.67
C ARG A 114 -17.55 5.48 -5.62
N ASP A 115 -17.05 4.65 -6.54
CA ASP A 115 -17.84 3.97 -7.55
C ASP A 115 -18.02 2.47 -7.25
N SER A 116 -17.82 2.08 -5.98
CA SER A 116 -17.97 0.69 -5.55
C SER A 116 -19.41 0.23 -5.68
N SER A 117 -19.64 -0.85 -6.42
CA SER A 117 -20.97 -1.43 -6.64
C SER A 117 -20.89 -2.91 -7.02
N GLY A 118 -21.96 -3.65 -6.80
CA GLY A 118 -22.13 -5.03 -7.25
C GLY A 118 -21.94 -6.08 -6.17
N ALA A 119 -21.60 -5.70 -4.92
CA ALA A 119 -21.53 -6.64 -3.80
C ALA A 119 -21.83 -5.99 -2.46
N ASN A 120 -22.26 -6.80 -1.50
CA ASN A 120 -22.37 -6.44 -0.09
C ASN A 120 -21.12 -6.87 0.66
N ILE A 121 -20.74 -6.11 1.68
CA ILE A 121 -19.59 -6.43 2.54
C ILE A 121 -20.10 -6.73 3.94
N TYR A 122 -19.74 -7.89 4.45
CA TYR A 122 -20.08 -8.37 5.79
C TYR A 122 -18.82 -8.58 6.61
N LEU A 123 -18.94 -8.41 7.92
CA LEU A 123 -17.99 -8.94 8.89
C LEU A 123 -18.42 -10.38 9.21
N GLU A 124 -17.53 -11.34 8.92
CA GLU A 124 -17.70 -12.71 9.38
C GLU A 124 -17.04 -12.84 10.75
N ARG A 125 -17.80 -13.28 11.75
CA ARG A 125 -17.31 -13.55 13.10
C ARG A 125 -17.99 -14.81 13.63
N THR A 126 -17.23 -15.85 13.88
CA THR A 126 -17.71 -17.10 14.47
C THR A 126 -18.91 -17.72 13.75
N GLY A 127 -18.96 -17.61 12.42
CA GLY A 127 -20.05 -18.12 11.59
C GLY A 127 -21.26 -17.19 11.45
N GLU A 128 -21.24 -16.01 12.09
CA GLU A 128 -22.26 -14.99 11.90
C GLU A 128 -21.78 -13.91 10.92
N LEU A 129 -22.68 -13.45 10.06
CA LEU A 129 -22.45 -12.39 9.08
C LEU A 129 -23.15 -11.10 9.52
N LYS A 130 -22.38 -10.07 9.85
CA LYS A 130 -22.88 -8.73 10.14
C LYS A 130 -22.68 -7.83 8.92
N LEU A 131 -23.76 -7.32 8.33
CA LEU A 131 -23.68 -6.39 7.20
C LEU A 131 -22.96 -5.10 7.62
N LEU A 132 -21.91 -4.74 6.87
CA LEU A 132 -21.14 -3.51 7.05
C LEU A 132 -21.49 -2.48 5.99
N VAL A 133 -21.50 -2.89 4.72
CA VAL A 133 -21.76 -2.03 3.55
C VAL A 133 -22.70 -2.77 2.61
N ARG A 134 -23.82 -2.13 2.29
CA ARG A 134 -24.77 -2.66 1.31
C ARG A 134 -24.37 -2.19 -0.09
N ASP A 135 -24.67 -3.00 -1.12
CA ASP A 135 -24.56 -2.59 -2.51
C ASP A 135 -25.37 -1.31 -2.76
N GLY A 136 -24.74 -0.31 -3.37
CA GLY A 136 -25.35 0.99 -3.60
C GLY A 136 -25.33 1.97 -2.43
N ASP A 137 -24.82 1.60 -1.26
CA ASP A 137 -24.52 2.52 -0.16
C ASP A 137 -23.39 3.48 -0.57
N ARG A 138 -23.78 4.55 -1.26
CA ARG A 138 -22.86 5.53 -1.89
C ARG A 138 -22.54 6.72 -1.00
N GLY A 139 -22.56 6.56 0.30
CA GLY A 139 -22.04 7.61 1.19
C GLY A 139 -20.58 7.88 0.81
N PRO A 140 -20.27 9.08 0.22
CA PRO A 140 -18.92 9.34 -0.23
C PRO A 140 -17.95 9.28 0.94
N GLY A 141 -17.07 8.28 0.91
CA GLY A 141 -15.94 8.20 1.83
C GLY A 141 -16.25 7.77 3.26
N GLN A 142 -17.43 7.20 3.56
CA GLN A 142 -17.72 6.69 4.89
C GLN A 142 -16.76 5.58 5.27
N VAL A 143 -15.88 5.88 6.21
CA VAL A 143 -15.03 4.88 6.85
C VAL A 143 -15.86 4.18 7.92
N ARG A 144 -15.81 2.85 7.93
CA ARG A 144 -16.46 2.02 8.93
C ARG A 144 -15.41 1.20 9.65
N CYS A 145 -15.31 1.37 10.96
CA CYS A 145 -14.36 0.69 11.83
C CYS A 145 -15.06 -0.28 12.77
N PHE A 146 -14.44 -1.43 12.99
CA PHE A 146 -15.00 -2.47 13.86
C PHE A 146 -13.87 -3.31 14.48
N GLY A 147 -14.13 -3.86 15.67
CA GLY A 147 -13.20 -4.75 16.34
C GLY A 147 -12.93 -6.00 15.48
N PHE A 148 -11.66 -6.32 15.28
CA PHE A 148 -11.21 -7.40 14.44
C PHE A 148 -10.27 -8.34 15.23
N GLU A 149 -10.86 -9.12 16.13
CA GLU A 149 -10.08 -10.07 16.94
C GLU A 149 -9.83 -11.37 16.22
N HIS A 150 -10.88 -11.93 15.63
CA HIS A 150 -10.84 -13.14 14.78
C HIS A 150 -11.97 -13.01 13.75
N GLY A 151 -11.69 -13.32 12.50
CA GLY A 151 -12.69 -13.28 11.45
C GLY A 151 -12.12 -12.79 10.12
N GLY A 152 -13.01 -12.58 9.18
CA GLY A 152 -12.72 -12.11 7.83
C GLY A 152 -13.80 -11.14 7.35
N LEU A 153 -13.54 -10.52 6.21
CA LEU A 153 -14.60 -9.88 5.46
C LEU A 153 -15.17 -10.88 4.47
N PHE A 154 -16.47 -11.06 4.50
CA PHE A 154 -17.22 -11.80 3.51
C PHE A 154 -17.85 -10.81 2.54
N VAL A 155 -17.46 -10.89 1.27
CA VAL A 155 -17.93 -9.99 0.21
C VAL A 155 -18.77 -10.81 -0.74
N GLU A 156 -20.08 -10.57 -0.75
CA GLU A 156 -21.06 -11.34 -1.52
C GLU A 156 -21.56 -10.52 -2.71
N ALA A 157 -21.46 -11.08 -3.91
CA ALA A 157 -21.99 -10.45 -5.10
C ALA A 157 -23.51 -10.27 -4.99
N ALA A 158 -23.99 -9.06 -5.28
CA ALA A 158 -25.41 -8.78 -5.34
C ALA A 158 -26.02 -9.45 -6.59
N PRO A 159 -27.24 -10.03 -6.48
CA PRO A 159 -27.93 -10.59 -7.64
C PRO A 159 -28.09 -9.55 -8.75
N GLN A 160 -27.76 -9.91 -10.00
CA GLN A 160 -27.80 -9.02 -11.14
C GLN A 160 -28.68 -9.61 -12.24
N GLN A 161 -29.42 -8.76 -12.92
CA GLN A 161 -30.22 -9.14 -14.09
C GLN A 161 -29.46 -8.90 -15.42
N ASP A 162 -28.38 -8.11 -15.38
CA ASP A 162 -27.57 -7.76 -16.55
C ASP A 162 -26.06 -7.94 -16.28
N ILE A 163 -25.29 -8.09 -17.36
CA ILE A 163 -23.80 -8.16 -17.32
C ILE A 163 -23.25 -6.73 -17.45
N SER A 164 -23.64 -5.83 -16.56
CA SER A 164 -23.04 -4.51 -16.54
C SER A 164 -21.67 -4.54 -15.84
N ARG A 165 -20.74 -3.69 -16.30
CA ARG A 165 -19.43 -3.54 -15.67
C ARG A 165 -19.59 -2.93 -14.28
N ARG A 166 -19.46 -3.74 -13.26
CA ARG A 166 -19.42 -3.30 -11.86
C ARG A 166 -18.08 -3.66 -11.25
N THR A 167 -17.65 -2.84 -10.31
CA THR A 167 -16.43 -3.08 -9.53
C THR A 167 -16.76 -2.81 -8.08
N THR A 168 -16.65 -3.83 -7.26
CA THR A 168 -16.68 -3.66 -5.82
C THR A 168 -15.27 -3.39 -5.35
N GLY A 169 -15.05 -2.23 -4.72
CA GLY A 169 -13.74 -1.85 -4.26
C GLY A 169 -13.79 -1.14 -2.91
N PHE A 170 -12.80 -1.40 -2.09
CA PHE A 170 -12.60 -0.72 -0.81
C PHE A 170 -11.12 -0.68 -0.43
N GLN A 171 -10.74 0.33 0.32
CA GLN A 171 -9.49 0.38 1.04
C GLN A 171 -9.70 -0.16 2.44
N TYR A 172 -8.65 -0.74 3.05
CA TYR A 172 -8.69 -1.22 4.43
C TYR A 172 -7.47 -0.73 5.21
N GLU A 173 -7.66 -0.56 6.52
CA GLU A 173 -6.59 -0.29 7.48
C GLU A 173 -6.83 -1.06 8.77
N LEU A 174 -5.77 -1.68 9.30
CA LEU A 174 -5.73 -2.28 10.62
C LEU A 174 -5.00 -1.37 11.59
N THR A 175 -5.62 -1.05 12.70
CA THR A 175 -5.05 -0.26 13.77
C THR A 175 -5.11 -1.02 15.10
N SER A 176 -4.16 -0.74 16.00
CA SER A 176 -4.16 -1.28 17.37
C SER A 176 -4.94 -0.42 18.37
N ARG A 177 -5.62 0.63 17.90
CA ARG A 177 -6.42 1.51 18.74
C ARG A 177 -7.88 1.07 18.72
N HIS A 178 -8.57 1.23 19.85
CA HIS A 178 -10.02 1.18 19.88
C HIS A 178 -10.53 2.43 19.14
N ALA A 179 -10.71 2.32 17.84
CA ALA A 179 -11.35 3.36 17.07
C ALA A 179 -12.86 3.19 17.27
N GLY A 180 -13.55 4.26 17.63
CA GLY A 180 -14.99 4.34 17.48
C GLY A 180 -15.40 4.08 16.02
N SER A 181 -16.67 3.86 15.77
CA SER A 181 -17.20 3.43 14.47
C SER A 181 -17.01 4.44 13.32
N ASP A 182 -16.44 5.61 13.57
CA ASP A 182 -16.44 6.76 12.66
C ASP A 182 -15.03 7.30 12.34
N LEU A 183 -14.94 8.05 11.26
CA LEU A 183 -13.75 8.78 10.81
C LEU A 183 -13.21 9.72 11.90
N HIS A 184 -14.08 10.24 12.75
CA HIS A 184 -13.75 11.10 13.89
C HIS A 184 -12.78 10.41 14.87
N ALA A 185 -12.86 9.08 15.01
CA ALA A 185 -11.97 8.32 15.88
C ALA A 185 -10.52 8.19 15.34
N LEU A 186 -10.32 8.42 14.04
CA LEU A 186 -9.00 8.43 13.40
C LEU A 186 -8.37 9.83 13.39
N SER A 187 -9.14 10.87 13.69
CA SER A 187 -8.67 12.25 13.78
C SER A 187 -8.32 12.60 15.22
N ALA A 188 -7.28 13.41 15.39
CA ALA A 188 -6.99 13.98 16.70
C ALA A 188 -8.16 14.86 17.16
N PRO A 189 -8.50 14.90 18.47
CA PRO A 189 -9.49 15.81 18.98
C PRO A 189 -9.09 17.26 18.67
N CYS A 190 -10.08 18.15 18.43
CA CYS A 190 -9.85 19.55 18.11
C CYS A 190 -9.41 20.38 19.33
N CYS A 191 -8.49 19.89 20.12
CA CYS A 191 -7.87 20.59 21.24
C CYS A 191 -6.35 20.67 21.01
N PRO A 192 -5.68 21.69 21.56
CA PRO A 192 -4.24 21.75 21.54
C PRO A 192 -3.63 20.53 22.21
N CYS A 193 -2.63 19.93 21.56
CA CYS A 193 -1.87 18.84 22.17
C CYS A 193 -1.08 19.34 23.38
N SER A 194 -1.01 18.54 24.43
CA SER A 194 -0.08 18.73 25.55
C SER A 194 1.37 18.50 25.11
N ASP A 195 2.33 18.98 25.90
CA ASP A 195 3.74 18.81 25.63
C ASP A 195 4.14 17.32 25.48
N ALA A 196 3.60 16.47 26.34
CA ALA A 196 3.83 15.03 26.28
C ALA A 196 3.28 14.39 24.99
N GLU A 197 2.11 14.83 24.53
CA GLU A 197 1.52 14.36 23.28
C GLU A 197 2.34 14.82 22.07
N VAL A 198 2.84 16.05 22.09
CA VAL A 198 3.71 16.57 21.01
C VAL A 198 5.02 15.80 20.96
N LEU A 199 5.69 15.56 22.10
CA LEU A 199 6.92 14.78 22.18
C LEU A 199 6.71 13.36 21.66
N LEU A 200 5.62 12.71 22.05
CA LEU A 200 5.27 11.39 21.56
C LEU A 200 4.96 11.40 20.06
N ALA A 201 4.21 12.40 19.60
CA ALA A 201 3.84 12.54 18.20
C ALA A 201 5.06 12.70 17.28
N VAL A 202 6.06 13.45 17.69
CA VAL A 202 7.33 13.58 16.96
C VAL A 202 7.99 12.22 16.70
N CYS A 203 7.87 11.28 17.62
CA CYS A 203 8.49 9.96 17.50
C CYS A 203 7.63 8.93 16.76
N THR A 204 6.31 9.03 16.88
CA THR A 204 5.38 7.99 16.42
C THR A 204 4.61 8.33 15.15
N SER A 205 4.58 9.60 14.74
CA SER A 205 3.83 10.04 13.55
C SER A 205 4.43 9.52 12.24
N ASP A 206 3.59 9.31 11.24
CA ASP A 206 4.00 8.91 9.89
C ASP A 206 4.66 10.06 9.12
N PHE A 207 4.31 11.30 9.49
CA PHE A 207 5.01 12.49 9.00
C PHE A 207 5.28 13.50 10.12
N VAL A 208 6.41 14.19 10.02
CA VAL A 208 6.82 15.31 10.89
C VAL A 208 7.46 16.36 10.00
N VAL A 209 6.84 17.53 9.91
CA VAL A 209 7.29 18.61 9.03
C VAL A 209 7.19 19.97 9.71
N ARG A 210 8.16 20.86 9.43
CA ARG A 210 8.08 22.28 9.75
C ARG A 210 7.58 23.05 8.54
N GLY A 211 6.64 23.95 8.73
CA GLY A 211 6.12 24.72 7.62
C GLY A 211 5.07 25.74 8.02
N SER A 212 4.49 26.39 7.01
CA SER A 212 3.44 27.39 7.15
C SER A 212 2.17 26.98 6.41
N ILE A 213 1.04 27.45 6.91
CA ILE A 213 -0.26 27.26 6.26
C ILE A 213 -0.38 28.26 5.11
N GLN A 214 -0.50 27.78 3.89
CA GLN A 214 -0.72 28.61 2.70
C GLN A 214 -2.19 28.91 2.49
N ASN A 215 -3.02 27.88 2.61
CA ASN A 215 -4.45 27.96 2.41
C ASN A 215 -5.17 26.87 3.19
N VAL A 216 -6.46 27.05 3.44
CA VAL A 216 -7.36 26.06 4.01
C VAL A 216 -8.61 26.00 3.15
N THR A 217 -8.97 24.80 2.70
CA THR A 217 -10.22 24.54 1.97
C THR A 217 -11.14 23.66 2.80
N HIS A 218 -12.44 23.92 2.73
CA HIS A 218 -13.45 23.23 3.52
C HIS A 218 -14.35 22.39 2.63
N ALA A 219 -14.56 21.15 3.00
CA ALA A 219 -15.47 20.22 2.36
C ALA A 219 -16.63 19.94 3.32
N LEU A 220 -17.70 20.73 3.19
CA LEU A 220 -18.86 20.71 4.10
C LEU A 220 -19.57 19.33 4.11
N GLU A 221 -19.70 18.70 2.96
CA GLU A 221 -20.33 17.38 2.86
C GLU A 221 -19.54 16.28 3.59
N GLN A 222 -18.20 16.38 3.62
CA GLN A 222 -17.33 15.44 4.31
C GLN A 222 -17.04 15.84 5.76
N GLN A 223 -17.49 17.01 6.21
CA GLN A 223 -17.15 17.60 7.51
C GLN A 223 -15.63 17.69 7.75
N GLU A 224 -14.87 18.00 6.69
CA GLU A 224 -13.41 18.04 6.71
C GLU A 224 -12.86 19.36 6.19
N SER A 225 -11.67 19.70 6.69
CA SER A 225 -10.84 20.81 6.21
C SER A 225 -9.52 20.27 5.69
N THR A 226 -9.10 20.74 4.53
CA THR A 226 -7.79 20.44 3.95
C THR A 226 -6.87 21.63 4.12
N ILE A 227 -5.76 21.43 4.82
CA ILE A 227 -4.71 22.41 5.07
C ILE A 227 -3.64 22.26 4.00
N HIS A 228 -3.42 23.28 3.19
CA HIS A 228 -2.35 23.33 2.21
C HIS A 228 -1.10 23.91 2.86
N LEU A 229 -0.01 23.15 2.86
CA LEU A 229 1.23 23.48 3.54
C LEU A 229 2.35 23.82 2.55
N HIS A 230 3.09 24.88 2.89
CA HIS A 230 4.46 25.08 2.44
C HIS A 230 5.39 24.59 3.55
N VAL A 231 6.17 23.56 3.24
CA VAL A 231 7.07 22.89 4.18
C VAL A 231 8.48 23.42 3.97
N SER A 232 9.03 24.08 4.98
CA SER A 232 10.40 24.57 4.98
C SER A 232 11.40 23.48 5.36
N ARG A 233 10.99 22.53 6.20
CA ARG A 233 11.83 21.36 6.58
C ARG A 233 11.00 20.10 6.74
N LEU A 234 11.50 19.03 6.15
CA LEU A 234 10.94 17.68 6.24
C LEU A 234 11.82 16.84 7.16
N TYR A 235 11.30 16.46 8.33
CA TYR A 235 12.00 15.57 9.27
C TYR A 235 11.69 14.10 8.99
N ARG A 236 10.42 13.79 8.71
CA ARG A 236 9.94 12.44 8.41
C ARG A 236 8.76 12.46 7.47
N GLN A 237 8.69 11.49 6.58
CA GLN A 237 7.46 11.07 5.90
C GLN A 237 7.53 9.60 5.54
N LYS A 238 6.50 8.83 5.85
CA LYS A 238 6.39 7.41 5.52
C LYS A 238 5.93 7.20 4.07
N SER A 239 5.11 8.12 3.56
CA SER A 239 4.59 8.13 2.20
C SER A 239 4.91 9.47 1.54
N ARG A 240 4.98 9.52 0.22
CA ARG A 240 5.32 10.77 -0.53
C ARG A 240 4.18 11.80 -0.51
N VAL A 241 3.75 12.20 0.68
CA VAL A 241 2.70 13.21 0.91
C VAL A 241 3.21 14.60 0.53
N PHE A 242 4.43 14.91 0.95
CA PHE A 242 5.09 16.18 0.66
C PHE A 242 6.03 16.00 -0.52
N ARG A 243 5.82 16.80 -1.55
CA ARG A 243 6.60 16.79 -2.79
C ARG A 243 7.41 18.07 -2.91
N PRO A 244 8.61 18.03 -3.52
CA PRO A 244 9.38 19.23 -3.77
C PRO A 244 8.54 20.31 -4.47
N ALA A 245 8.66 21.55 -4.03
CA ALA A 245 7.98 22.68 -4.66
C ALA A 245 8.67 23.01 -5.99
N PRO A 246 7.93 23.29 -7.10
CA PRO A 246 8.50 23.55 -8.40
C PRO A 246 9.28 24.87 -8.47
N GLU A 247 8.93 25.85 -7.62
CA GLU A 247 9.53 27.19 -7.61
C GLU A 247 10.40 27.39 -6.36
N GLY A 248 11.57 26.73 -6.33
CA GLY A 248 12.64 27.05 -5.39
C GLY A 248 12.34 26.91 -3.90
N GLY A 249 12.89 25.86 -3.30
CA GLY A 249 13.05 25.70 -1.86
C GLY A 249 11.83 25.13 -1.12
N GLY A 250 12.02 23.94 -0.51
CA GLY A 250 11.02 23.31 0.33
C GLY A 250 10.09 22.33 -0.38
N TRP A 251 9.01 21.96 0.31
CA TRP A 251 8.03 20.98 -0.18
C TRP A 251 6.61 21.54 -0.07
N ARG A 252 5.69 20.96 -0.83
CA ARG A 252 4.25 21.24 -0.75
C ARG A 252 3.50 19.95 -0.46
N GLY A 253 2.46 20.06 0.37
CA GLY A 253 1.59 18.94 0.69
C GLY A 253 0.26 19.38 1.25
N ARG A 254 -0.61 18.39 1.50
CA ARG A 254 -1.94 18.64 2.06
C ARG A 254 -2.14 17.73 3.25
N VAL A 255 -2.77 18.26 4.28
CA VAL A 255 -3.12 17.54 5.51
C VAL A 255 -4.58 17.77 5.82
N ALA A 256 -5.34 16.72 6.05
CA ALA A 256 -6.75 16.80 6.40
C ALA A 256 -6.95 16.89 7.92
N THR A 257 -7.99 17.58 8.34
CA THR A 257 -8.47 17.62 9.72
C THR A 257 -9.99 17.77 9.74
N LEU A 258 -10.61 17.66 10.90
CA LEU A 258 -12.06 17.85 11.03
C LEU A 258 -12.44 19.31 10.78
N LEU A 259 -13.60 19.51 10.16
CA LEU A 259 -14.14 20.86 9.91
C LEU A 259 -14.37 21.64 11.21
N GLU A 260 -14.86 20.95 12.25
CA GLU A 260 -15.10 21.51 13.57
C GLU A 260 -13.86 22.07 14.26
N CYS A 261 -12.64 21.62 13.87
CA CYS A 261 -11.40 22.18 14.38
C CYS A 261 -11.17 23.64 13.97
N GLY A 262 -11.93 24.16 13.03
CA GLY A 262 -11.95 25.58 12.68
C GLY A 262 -10.61 26.15 12.25
N VAL A 263 -9.74 25.33 11.64
CA VAL A 263 -8.39 25.74 11.23
C VAL A 263 -8.48 26.88 10.23
N ARG A 264 -7.69 27.91 10.47
CA ARG A 264 -7.61 29.12 9.62
C ARG A 264 -6.17 29.35 9.16
N PRO A 265 -5.97 29.98 8.00
CA PRO A 265 -4.66 30.47 7.61
C PRO A 265 -4.10 31.40 8.70
N GLY A 266 -2.87 31.17 9.11
CA GLY A 266 -2.19 31.94 10.14
C GLY A 266 -0.74 32.25 9.76
N ARG A 267 -0.22 33.39 10.26
CA ARG A 267 1.20 33.70 10.08
C ARG A 267 2.08 32.91 11.02
N GLY A 268 3.24 32.51 10.56
CA GLY A 268 4.26 31.80 11.33
C GLY A 268 4.46 30.38 10.87
N GLU A 269 5.42 29.72 11.51
CA GLU A 269 5.75 28.32 11.25
C GLU A 269 5.25 27.44 12.40
N PHE A 270 4.84 26.26 12.01
CA PHE A 270 4.32 25.23 12.91
C PHE A 270 5.09 23.94 12.67
N LEU A 271 5.10 23.07 13.67
CA LEU A 271 5.48 21.68 13.52
C LEU A 271 4.19 20.86 13.30
N PHE A 272 4.01 20.35 12.09
CA PHE A 272 2.89 19.49 11.77
C PHE A 272 3.32 18.04 11.93
N THR A 273 2.56 17.29 12.71
CA THR A 273 2.70 15.84 12.88
C THR A 273 1.38 15.17 12.54
N GLY A 274 1.43 13.90 12.19
CA GLY A 274 0.20 13.15 11.94
C GLY A 274 0.43 11.79 11.32
N HIS A 275 -0.68 11.14 11.00
CA HIS A 275 -0.69 9.79 10.47
C HIS A 275 -1.33 9.73 9.09
N MET A 276 -0.97 8.68 8.36
CA MET A 276 -1.61 8.37 7.09
C MET A 276 -2.83 7.49 7.36
N HIS A 277 -3.99 7.91 6.84
CA HIS A 277 -5.20 7.11 6.88
C HIS A 277 -5.83 7.08 5.49
N PHE A 278 -6.02 5.89 4.94
CA PHE A 278 -6.56 5.66 3.59
C PHE A 278 -5.86 6.47 2.49
N GLY A 279 -4.53 6.58 2.59
CA GLY A 279 -3.72 7.35 1.65
C GLY A 279 -3.76 8.88 1.85
N GLU A 280 -4.48 9.38 2.85
CA GLU A 280 -4.56 10.80 3.19
C GLU A 280 -3.74 11.10 4.46
N ALA A 281 -3.00 12.20 4.45
CA ALA A 281 -2.32 12.69 5.64
C ALA A 281 -3.33 13.36 6.57
N ARG A 282 -3.44 12.88 7.81
CA ARG A 282 -4.32 13.44 8.84
C ARG A 282 -3.51 14.10 9.93
N LEU A 283 -3.95 15.31 10.29
CA LEU A 283 -3.31 16.13 11.31
C LEU A 283 -3.41 15.45 12.69
N GLY A 284 -2.28 15.32 13.35
CA GLY A 284 -2.19 15.01 14.76
C GLY A 284 -2.02 16.29 15.58
N CYS A 285 -0.77 16.71 15.80
CA CYS A 285 -0.43 17.93 16.53
C CYS A 285 0.15 18.99 15.61
N ALA A 286 -0.10 20.27 15.92
CA ALA A 286 0.43 21.42 15.18
C ALA A 286 0.84 22.57 16.12
N PRO A 287 1.80 22.38 17.05
CA PRO A 287 2.27 23.49 17.87
C PRO A 287 3.00 24.52 17.02
N ARG A 288 3.07 25.78 17.50
CA ARG A 288 3.96 26.76 16.91
C ARG A 288 5.41 26.28 17.02
N PHE A 289 6.19 26.44 15.97
CA PHE A 289 7.54 25.89 15.94
C PHE A 289 8.45 26.44 17.05
N LYS A 290 8.31 27.72 17.39
CA LYS A 290 9.06 28.33 18.52
C LYS A 290 8.72 27.70 19.87
N ASP A 291 7.44 27.39 20.10
CA ASP A 291 7.00 26.75 21.34
C ASP A 291 7.50 25.30 21.41
N PHE A 292 7.42 24.60 20.27
CA PHE A 292 7.99 23.26 20.16
C PHE A 292 9.50 23.24 20.44
N GLN A 293 10.29 24.16 19.87
CA GLN A 293 11.73 24.22 20.10
C GLN A 293 12.10 24.41 21.59
N ARG A 294 11.32 25.24 22.30
CA ARG A 294 11.53 25.46 23.74
C ARG A 294 11.22 24.21 24.54
N MET A 295 10.06 23.64 24.31
CA MET A 295 9.59 22.40 24.97
C MET A 295 10.52 21.22 24.70
N TYR A 296 10.97 21.05 23.45
CA TYR A 296 11.82 19.94 23.05
C TYR A 296 13.20 20.02 23.73
N ARG A 297 13.80 21.23 23.83
CA ARG A 297 15.07 21.44 24.56
C ARG A 297 14.92 21.17 26.06
N ASP A 298 13.85 21.66 26.68
CA ASP A 298 13.58 21.39 28.10
C ASP A 298 13.43 19.88 28.37
N ALA A 299 12.77 19.17 27.47
CA ALA A 299 12.65 17.70 27.56
C ALA A 299 13.99 16.99 27.32
N GLU A 300 14.83 17.50 26.41
CA GLU A 300 16.16 16.96 26.13
C GLU A 300 17.08 17.11 27.35
N GLU A 301 17.13 18.31 27.99
CA GLU A 301 17.90 18.60 29.19
C GLU A 301 17.49 17.69 30.37
N ARG A 302 16.21 17.30 30.42
CA ARG A 302 15.67 16.41 31.46
C ARG A 302 15.75 14.91 31.12
N GLY A 303 16.22 14.57 29.93
CA GLY A 303 16.22 13.17 29.43
C GLY A 303 14.84 12.57 29.22
N LEU A 304 13.85 13.40 28.93
CA LEU A 304 12.44 13.00 28.72
C LEU A 304 12.07 12.83 27.25
N ASN A 305 13.00 13.05 26.32
CA ASN A 305 12.76 12.87 24.90
C ASN A 305 12.57 11.39 24.55
N PRO A 306 11.42 11.00 23.99
CA PRO A 306 11.20 9.62 23.59
C PRO A 306 12.06 9.19 22.39
N CYS A 307 12.57 10.14 21.61
CA CYS A 307 13.46 9.92 20.47
C CYS A 307 14.24 11.20 20.14
N GLU A 308 15.35 11.05 19.45
CA GLU A 308 16.14 12.18 18.94
C GLU A 308 15.57 12.70 17.61
N MET A 309 15.47 14.02 17.51
CA MET A 309 15.10 14.73 16.29
C MET A 309 16.09 15.87 16.04
N GLY A 310 16.74 15.89 14.86
CA GLY A 310 17.60 17.01 14.49
C GLY A 310 16.78 18.32 14.39
N THR A 311 16.91 19.18 15.39
CA THR A 311 16.14 20.44 15.50
C THR A 311 16.82 21.64 14.84
N GLU A 312 17.99 21.45 14.19
CA GLU A 312 18.72 22.52 13.49
C GLU A 312 18.02 23.09 12.26
#